data_69fa479c91ef0db328f9b4a8a35b7370
#
_entry.id   69fa479c91ef0db328f9b4a8a35b7370
#
_cell.length_a   1.000
_cell.length_b   1.000
_cell.length_c   1.000
_cell.angle_alpha   90.00
_cell.angle_beta   90.00
_cell.angle_gamma   90.00
#
_symmetry.space_group_name_H-M   'P 1'
#
loop_
_entity.id
_entity.type
_entity.pdbx_description
1 polymer ?
#
loop_
_entity_poly.entity_id
_entity_poly.type
_entity_poly.pdbx_seq_one_letter_code
_entity_poly.pdbx_strand_id
1 'polypeptide(L)'
;MSQNKSEFSKILIAVDGSQSSMNAADRAIAIAKKERNSSNPQQLFALYVVFSRVGFAYSSAGVFGSGGLATPSAIREILKGAKIEAQQWFDKIKEKFNIYNNNSNIQLQTEVVITATSIVSAIVEYAKNKDVDLIVIGTRGRSGFKKLLLGSVASGVITNAACPVMVVK
;
A
#
# COMPACT_ATOMS: atom_id res chain seq x y z
N MET A 1 -3.68 35.06 10.07
CA MET A 1 -2.55 34.13 9.86
C MET A 1 -3.10 32.90 9.19
N SER A 2 -2.82 32.68 7.91
CA SER A 2 -3.24 31.48 7.18
C SER A 2 -2.47 30.30 7.78
N GLN A 3 -3.17 29.38 8.44
CA GLN A 3 -2.57 28.11 8.83
C GLN A 3 -2.17 27.39 7.55
N ASN A 4 -0.86 27.17 7.36
CA ASN A 4 -0.33 26.37 6.27
C ASN A 4 -0.80 24.93 6.49
N LYS A 5 -1.99 24.59 5.97
CA LYS A 5 -2.52 23.22 5.99
C LYS A 5 -1.66 22.40 5.03
N SER A 6 -1.10 21.31 5.51
CA SER A 6 -0.40 20.35 4.65
C SER A 6 -1.32 19.94 3.49
N GLU A 7 -0.79 19.96 2.27
CA GLU A 7 -1.54 19.50 1.10
C GLU A 7 -1.84 18.00 1.21
N PHE A 8 -0.89 17.21 1.75
CA PHE A 8 -1.02 15.78 1.95
C PHE A 8 -0.59 15.39 3.35
N SER A 9 -1.54 15.03 4.20
CA SER A 9 -1.32 14.62 5.59
C SER A 9 -1.29 13.10 5.77
N LYS A 10 -1.98 12.35 4.91
CA LYS A 10 -2.08 10.89 4.93
C LYS A 10 -1.74 10.32 3.56
N ILE A 11 -0.57 9.72 3.43
CA ILE A 11 -0.05 9.21 2.16
C ILE A 11 -0.01 7.69 2.20
N LEU A 12 -0.63 7.01 1.23
CA LEU A 12 -0.56 5.58 1.04
C LEU A 12 0.47 5.23 -0.04
N ILE A 13 1.35 4.29 0.27
CA ILE A 13 2.36 3.74 -0.63
C ILE A 13 1.97 2.30 -0.94
N ALA A 14 1.66 1.97 -2.20
CA ALA A 14 1.45 0.60 -2.63
C ALA A 14 2.79 -0.08 -2.91
N VAL A 15 3.13 -1.09 -2.12
CA VAL A 15 4.43 -1.77 -2.14
C VAL A 15 4.25 -3.21 -2.62
N ASP A 16 5.09 -3.65 -3.58
CA ASP A 16 5.15 -5.04 -4.05
C ASP A 16 6.59 -5.57 -4.20
N GLY A 17 7.57 -4.79 -3.74
CA GLY A 17 8.98 -5.11 -3.82
C GLY A 17 9.64 -4.83 -5.18
N SER A 18 8.89 -4.38 -6.18
CA SER A 18 9.45 -3.92 -7.46
C SER A 18 10.27 -2.63 -7.28
N GLN A 19 11.22 -2.38 -8.18
CA GLN A 19 12.02 -1.15 -8.13
C GLN A 19 11.13 0.10 -8.20
N SER A 20 10.09 0.11 -9.03
CA SER A 20 9.17 1.24 -9.13
C SER A 20 8.35 1.47 -7.85
N SER A 21 7.97 0.40 -7.13
CA SER A 21 7.29 0.55 -5.84
C SER A 21 8.24 1.07 -4.74
N MET A 22 9.51 0.71 -4.79
CA MET A 22 10.53 1.25 -3.88
C MET A 22 10.85 2.72 -4.21
N ASN A 23 10.89 3.09 -5.50
CA ASN A 23 10.99 4.49 -5.92
C ASN A 23 9.76 5.30 -5.49
N ALA A 24 8.55 4.69 -5.52
CA ALA A 24 7.34 5.30 -5.00
C ALA A 24 7.43 5.60 -3.51
N ALA A 25 7.99 4.68 -2.72
CA ALA A 25 8.23 4.88 -1.29
C ALA A 25 9.20 6.06 -1.04
N ASP A 26 10.31 6.12 -1.79
CA ASP A 26 11.27 7.23 -1.69
C ASP A 26 10.59 8.58 -2.00
N ARG A 27 9.72 8.61 -3.00
CA ARG A 27 9.01 9.83 -3.38
C ARG A 27 7.99 10.25 -2.32
N ALA A 28 7.25 9.30 -1.75
CA ALA A 28 6.29 9.58 -0.67
C ALA A 28 6.98 10.14 0.58
N ILE A 29 8.12 9.56 0.99
CA ILE A 29 8.94 10.07 2.09
C ILE A 29 9.42 11.50 1.81
N ALA A 30 9.85 11.78 0.57
CA ALA A 30 10.30 13.12 0.18
C ALA A 30 9.17 14.16 0.21
N ILE A 31 7.93 13.78 -0.15
CA ILE A 31 6.74 14.63 -0.07
C ILE A 31 6.45 14.94 1.40
N ALA A 32 6.31 13.91 2.24
CA ALA A 32 6.04 14.08 3.66
C ALA A 32 7.04 15.00 4.36
N LYS A 33 8.31 14.96 3.94
CA LYS A 33 9.36 15.86 4.46
C LYS A 33 9.18 17.32 4.11
N LYS A 34 8.72 17.64 2.91
CA LYS A 34 8.52 19.02 2.49
C LYS A 34 7.42 19.70 3.29
N GLU A 35 6.46 18.93 3.77
CA GLU A 35 5.30 19.35 4.54
C GLU A 35 5.57 19.49 6.05
N ARG A 36 6.85 19.48 6.49
CA ARG A 36 7.28 19.44 7.90
C ARG A 36 6.74 20.56 8.79
N ASN A 37 6.31 21.66 8.20
CA ASN A 37 5.81 22.85 8.94
C ASN A 37 4.30 22.80 9.23
N SER A 38 3.65 21.66 8.91
CA SER A 38 2.24 21.46 9.25
C SER A 38 2.06 21.21 10.73
N SER A 39 1.06 21.85 11.33
CA SER A 39 0.68 21.64 12.72
C SER A 39 0.14 20.24 13.01
N ASN A 40 -0.22 19.48 11.97
CA ASN A 40 -0.75 18.12 12.06
C ASN A 40 0.33 17.06 11.78
N PRO A 41 0.35 15.95 12.55
CA PRO A 41 1.23 14.82 12.28
C PRO A 41 0.93 14.23 10.90
N GLN A 42 1.97 13.95 10.13
CA GLN A 42 1.83 13.26 8.84
C GLN A 42 1.88 11.76 9.03
N GLN A 43 1.09 11.02 8.27
CA GLN A 43 1.01 9.58 8.31
C GLN A 43 1.36 8.99 6.93
N LEU A 44 2.35 8.10 6.93
CA LEU A 44 2.70 7.29 5.79
C LEU A 44 2.24 5.85 6.03
N PHE A 45 1.49 5.28 5.10
CA PHE A 45 1.06 3.90 5.13
C PHE A 45 1.77 3.14 3.99
N ALA A 46 2.65 2.20 4.32
CA ALA A 46 3.23 1.29 3.34
C ALA A 46 2.42 -0.01 3.34
N LEU A 47 1.66 -0.24 2.27
CA LEU A 47 0.71 -1.34 2.13
C LEU A 47 1.19 -2.35 1.10
N TYR A 48 1.28 -3.62 1.50
CA TYR A 48 1.38 -4.76 0.60
C TYR A 48 0.07 -5.52 0.57
N VAL A 49 -0.48 -5.73 -0.64
CA VAL A 49 -1.73 -6.48 -0.83
C VAL A 49 -1.43 -7.80 -1.51
N VAL A 50 -1.86 -8.90 -0.89
CA VAL A 50 -1.74 -10.26 -1.42
C VAL A 50 -3.09 -10.74 -1.91
N PHE A 51 -3.16 -11.13 -3.19
CA PHE A 51 -4.33 -11.83 -3.71
C PHE A 51 -4.27 -13.31 -3.36
N SER A 52 -5.33 -13.83 -2.75
CA SER A 52 -5.42 -15.25 -2.41
C SER A 52 -6.85 -15.76 -2.59
N ARG A 53 -7.02 -16.78 -3.46
CA ARG A 53 -8.31 -17.47 -3.63
C ARG A 53 -8.77 -18.22 -2.39
N VAL A 54 -7.85 -18.53 -1.48
CA VAL A 54 -8.17 -19.16 -0.18
C VAL A 54 -9.11 -18.27 0.63
N GLY A 55 -8.98 -16.94 0.56
CA GLY A 55 -9.91 -16.00 1.19
C GLY A 55 -11.33 -16.06 0.64
N PHE A 56 -11.47 -16.33 -0.67
CA PHE A 56 -12.80 -16.47 -1.31
C PHE A 56 -13.56 -17.71 -0.81
N ALA A 57 -12.87 -18.85 -0.67
CA ALA A 57 -13.48 -20.07 -0.16
C ALA A 57 -14.00 -19.92 1.28
N TYR A 58 -13.36 -19.08 2.11
CA TYR A 58 -13.81 -18.80 3.48
C TYR A 58 -15.07 -17.91 3.52
N SER A 59 -15.16 -16.90 2.66
CA SER A 59 -16.32 -15.99 2.62
C SER A 59 -17.55 -16.61 1.96
N SER A 60 -17.36 -17.55 1.03
CA SER A 60 -18.44 -18.25 0.30
C SER A 60 -18.90 -19.55 0.98
N ALA A 61 -18.13 -20.11 1.91
CA ALA A 61 -18.45 -21.38 2.60
C ALA A 61 -19.70 -21.29 3.50
N GLY A 62 -20.26 -20.10 3.73
CA GLY A 62 -21.55 -19.92 4.39
C GLY A 62 -22.76 -20.32 3.54
N VAL A 63 -22.59 -20.61 2.23
CA VAL A 63 -23.71 -20.81 1.30
C VAL A 63 -23.72 -22.17 0.61
N PHE A 64 -22.56 -22.83 0.38
CA PHE A 64 -22.54 -24.16 -0.29
C PHE A 64 -21.44 -25.06 0.27
N GLY A 65 -21.87 -26.17 0.85
CA GLY A 65 -21.00 -27.21 1.39
C GLY A 65 -20.16 -27.92 0.32
N SER A 66 -19.02 -28.48 0.77
CA SER A 66 -18.14 -29.48 0.12
C SER A 66 -17.13 -29.04 -0.95
N GLY A 67 -16.52 -27.87 -0.84
CA GLY A 67 -15.30 -27.58 -1.61
C GLY A 67 -14.23 -27.05 -0.68
N GLY A 68 -13.06 -27.67 -0.64
CA GLY A 68 -11.90 -27.43 0.22
C GLY A 68 -11.90 -26.14 1.03
N LEU A 69 -12.31 -26.24 2.29
CA LEU A 69 -12.45 -25.12 3.19
C LEU A 69 -11.06 -24.48 3.44
N ALA A 70 -10.92 -23.23 3.06
CA ALA A 70 -9.84 -22.40 3.54
C ALA A 70 -9.99 -22.29 5.06
N THR A 71 -9.21 -23.08 5.78
CA THR A 71 -9.20 -23.03 7.24
C THR A 71 -8.57 -21.72 7.71
N PRO A 72 -8.97 -21.21 8.90
CA PRO A 72 -8.28 -20.04 9.50
C PRO A 72 -6.76 -20.22 9.60
N SER A 73 -6.29 -21.48 9.68
CA SER A 73 -4.86 -21.81 9.65
C SER A 73 -4.22 -21.54 8.28
N ALA A 74 -4.89 -21.88 7.18
CA ALA A 74 -4.37 -21.62 5.83
C ALA A 74 -4.25 -20.10 5.55
N ILE A 75 -5.22 -19.30 5.97
CA ILE A 75 -5.15 -17.84 5.87
C ILE A 75 -3.99 -17.29 6.71
N ARG A 76 -3.80 -17.81 7.92
CA ARG A 76 -2.67 -17.42 8.80
C ARG A 76 -1.32 -17.73 8.16
N GLU A 77 -1.15 -18.91 7.55
CA GLU A 77 0.10 -19.28 6.87
C GLU A 77 0.39 -18.39 5.65
N ILE A 78 -0.63 -18.07 4.84
CA ILE A 78 -0.49 -17.13 3.73
C ILE A 78 -0.08 -15.74 4.24
N LEU A 79 -0.74 -15.25 5.28
CA LEU A 79 -0.41 -13.95 5.89
C LEU A 79 1.00 -13.94 6.47
N LYS A 80 1.41 -15.03 7.12
CA LYS A 80 2.76 -15.19 7.67
C LYS A 80 3.80 -15.16 6.55
N GLY A 81 3.61 -15.93 5.48
CA GLY A 81 4.49 -15.93 4.32
C GLY A 81 4.59 -14.55 3.67
N ALA A 82 3.46 -13.89 3.46
CA ALA A 82 3.40 -12.55 2.90
C ALA A 82 4.10 -11.50 3.79
N LYS A 83 3.97 -11.60 5.10
CA LYS A 83 4.68 -10.72 6.05
C LYS A 83 6.19 -10.94 6.00
N ILE A 84 6.64 -12.20 5.92
CA ILE A 84 8.08 -12.52 5.77
C ILE A 84 8.61 -11.94 4.45
N GLU A 85 7.88 -12.12 3.36
CA GLU A 85 8.27 -11.60 2.05
C GLU A 85 8.35 -10.06 2.06
N ALA A 86 7.35 -9.39 2.63
CA ALA A 86 7.30 -7.94 2.69
C ALA A 86 8.30 -7.32 3.68
N GLN A 87 8.76 -8.07 4.68
CA GLN A 87 9.59 -7.56 5.77
C GLN A 87 10.84 -6.84 5.25
N GLN A 88 11.57 -7.46 4.31
CA GLN A 88 12.79 -6.88 3.74
C GLN A 88 12.52 -5.57 2.96
N TRP A 89 11.34 -5.40 2.37
CA TRP A 89 10.97 -4.15 1.69
C TRP A 89 10.59 -3.09 2.71
N PHE A 90 9.80 -3.48 3.70
CA PHE A 90 9.42 -2.58 4.79
C PHE A 90 10.62 -2.13 5.61
N ASP A 91 11.60 -3.00 5.84
CA ASP A 91 12.82 -2.63 6.57
C ASP A 91 13.65 -1.60 5.78
N LYS A 92 13.79 -1.77 4.47
CA LYS A 92 14.44 -0.77 3.61
C LYS A 92 13.71 0.58 3.62
N ILE A 93 12.37 0.55 3.61
CA ILE A 93 11.55 1.77 3.69
C ILE A 93 11.72 2.44 5.06
N LYS A 94 11.70 1.66 6.15
CA LYS A 94 11.92 2.15 7.52
C LYS A 94 13.32 2.75 7.71
N GLU A 95 14.35 2.08 7.18
CA GLU A 95 15.73 2.57 7.23
C GLU A 95 15.83 3.95 6.57
N LYS A 96 15.35 4.07 5.33
CA LYS A 96 15.32 5.36 4.62
C LYS A 96 14.48 6.40 5.36
N PHE A 97 13.32 6.00 5.86
CA PHE A 97 12.45 6.87 6.63
C PHE A 97 13.17 7.40 7.87
N ASN A 98 13.86 6.56 8.64
CA ASN A 98 14.57 6.93 9.86
C ASN A 98 15.75 7.87 9.59
N ILE A 99 16.54 7.62 8.53
CA ILE A 99 17.63 8.53 8.10
C ILE A 99 17.09 9.95 7.88
N TYR A 100 15.86 10.04 7.43
CA TYR A 100 15.26 11.32 7.05
C TYR A 100 14.34 11.91 8.12
N ASN A 101 13.96 11.16 9.15
CA ASN A 101 12.95 11.55 10.14
C ASN A 101 13.56 12.16 11.43
N ASN A 102 14.74 12.78 11.37
CA ASN A 102 15.34 13.43 12.52
C ASN A 102 14.36 14.47 13.13
N ASN A 103 13.66 14.09 14.21
CA ASN A 103 12.72 14.92 14.98
C ASN A 103 11.50 15.45 14.18
N SER A 104 11.04 14.76 13.16
CA SER A 104 9.82 15.17 12.44
C SER A 104 8.58 14.47 12.98
N ASN A 105 7.45 15.19 12.95
CA ASN A 105 6.14 14.69 13.37
C ASN A 105 5.50 13.80 12.28
N ILE A 106 6.30 12.85 11.72
CA ILE A 106 5.87 11.93 10.67
C ILE A 106 5.85 10.52 11.24
N GLN A 107 4.76 9.78 11.01
CA GLN A 107 4.59 8.39 11.43
C GLN A 107 4.56 7.47 10.21
N LEU A 108 5.30 6.36 10.24
CA LEU A 108 5.26 5.31 9.22
C LEU A 108 4.61 4.05 9.79
N GLN A 109 3.56 3.58 9.14
CA GLN A 109 2.90 2.31 9.41
C GLN A 109 3.10 1.38 8.22
N THR A 110 3.37 0.08 8.51
CA THR A 110 3.52 -0.95 7.48
C THR A 110 2.46 -2.02 7.68
N GLU A 111 1.75 -2.41 6.61
CA GLU A 111 0.66 -3.37 6.71
C GLU A 111 0.64 -4.33 5.52
N VAL A 112 0.23 -5.58 5.80
CA VAL A 112 -0.01 -6.61 4.79
C VAL A 112 -1.48 -7.00 4.86
N VAL A 113 -2.17 -6.90 3.72
CA VAL A 113 -3.59 -7.23 3.59
C VAL A 113 -3.75 -8.38 2.59
N ILE A 114 -4.60 -9.36 2.93
CA ILE A 114 -5.03 -10.41 2.00
C ILE A 114 -6.38 -10.01 1.41
N THR A 115 -6.50 -10.14 0.10
CA THR A 115 -7.77 -9.96 -0.60
C THR A 115 -8.16 -11.21 -1.38
N ALA A 116 -9.45 -11.49 -1.45
CA ALA A 116 -10.02 -12.55 -2.28
C ALA A 116 -10.64 -12.00 -3.59
N THR A 117 -10.72 -10.68 -3.74
CA THR A 117 -11.37 -10.02 -4.87
C THR A 117 -10.36 -9.41 -5.83
N SER A 118 -9.77 -8.28 -5.48
CA SER A 118 -8.88 -7.52 -6.35
C SER A 118 -7.85 -6.73 -5.53
N ILE A 119 -6.59 -6.75 -5.96
CA ILE A 119 -5.55 -5.91 -5.38
C ILE A 119 -5.93 -4.43 -5.50
N VAL A 120 -6.49 -4.03 -6.63
CA VAL A 120 -6.96 -2.66 -6.87
C VAL A 120 -8.01 -2.26 -5.85
N SER A 121 -9.07 -3.08 -5.71
CA SER A 121 -10.16 -2.81 -4.76
C SER A 121 -9.63 -2.71 -3.33
N ALA A 122 -8.74 -3.62 -2.92
CA ALA A 122 -8.17 -3.60 -1.58
C ALA A 122 -7.35 -2.32 -1.30
N ILE A 123 -6.56 -1.84 -2.28
CA ILE A 123 -5.81 -0.58 -2.15
C ILE A 123 -6.78 0.60 -2.02
N VAL A 124 -7.80 0.68 -2.87
CA VAL A 124 -8.76 1.78 -2.88
C VAL A 124 -9.61 1.80 -1.61
N GLU A 125 -10.10 0.64 -1.15
CA GLU A 125 -10.83 0.51 0.10
C GLU A 125 -9.97 0.88 1.32
N TYR A 126 -8.71 0.43 1.34
CA TYR A 126 -7.77 0.80 2.40
C TYR A 126 -7.57 2.32 2.44
N ALA A 127 -7.35 2.95 1.28
CA ALA A 127 -7.20 4.40 1.17
C ALA A 127 -8.43 5.14 1.70
N LYS A 128 -9.63 4.68 1.33
CA LYS A 128 -10.90 5.23 1.81
C LYS A 128 -11.07 5.07 3.33
N ASN A 129 -10.79 3.89 3.87
CA ASN A 129 -10.98 3.59 5.30
C ASN A 129 -10.01 4.34 6.21
N LYS A 130 -8.84 4.74 5.68
CA LYS A 130 -7.82 5.53 6.40
C LYS A 130 -7.94 7.04 6.12
N ASP A 131 -8.89 7.48 5.28
CA ASP A 131 -9.00 8.85 4.78
C ASP A 131 -7.68 9.34 4.16
N VAL A 132 -7.08 8.52 3.30
CA VAL A 132 -5.84 8.85 2.58
C VAL A 132 -6.11 9.98 1.59
N ASP A 133 -5.22 10.96 1.56
CA ASP A 133 -5.32 12.14 0.67
C ASP A 133 -4.36 12.08 -0.52
N LEU A 134 -3.43 11.10 -0.54
CA LEU A 134 -2.57 10.80 -1.69
C LEU A 134 -2.20 9.32 -1.73
N ILE A 135 -2.39 8.67 -2.88
CA ILE A 135 -1.81 7.34 -3.15
C ILE A 135 -0.56 7.51 -4.02
N VAL A 136 0.55 6.88 -3.60
CA VAL A 136 1.80 6.84 -4.39
C VAL A 136 2.06 5.39 -4.79
N ILE A 137 2.16 5.13 -6.09
CA ILE A 137 2.26 3.79 -6.66
C ILE A 137 3.31 3.72 -7.77
N GLY A 138 3.99 2.58 -7.89
CA GLY A 138 4.93 2.34 -8.98
C GLY A 138 4.21 2.17 -10.32
N THR A 139 4.83 2.60 -11.43
CA THR A 139 4.27 2.39 -12.79
C THR A 139 4.10 0.94 -13.14
N ARG A 140 4.92 0.03 -12.58
CA ARG A 140 4.95 -1.41 -12.87
C ARG A 140 5.07 -2.20 -11.59
N GLY A 141 4.54 -3.43 -11.61
CA GLY A 141 4.74 -4.40 -10.55
C GLY A 141 5.81 -5.44 -10.92
N ARG A 142 5.87 -6.49 -10.12
CA ARG A 142 6.82 -7.63 -10.23
C ARG A 142 6.74 -8.39 -11.55
N SER A 143 5.61 -8.38 -12.25
CA SER A 143 5.42 -9.10 -13.52
C SER A 143 6.27 -8.57 -14.69
N GLY A 144 6.81 -7.35 -14.57
CA GLY A 144 7.86 -6.82 -15.45
C GLY A 144 7.53 -6.76 -16.96
N PHE A 145 6.28 -6.79 -17.35
CA PHE A 145 5.89 -6.74 -18.77
C PHE A 145 6.43 -5.45 -19.42
N LYS A 146 7.52 -5.60 -20.20
CA LYS A 146 8.25 -4.48 -20.80
C LYS A 146 7.44 -3.67 -21.82
N LYS A 147 6.36 -4.25 -22.38
CA LYS A 147 5.54 -3.61 -23.43
C LYS A 147 4.49 -2.63 -22.91
N LEU A 148 4.10 -2.71 -21.64
CA LEU A 148 3.09 -1.80 -21.08
C LEU A 148 3.77 -0.62 -20.38
N LEU A 149 3.36 0.58 -20.70
CA LEU A 149 3.83 1.82 -20.06
C LEU A 149 3.34 1.91 -18.62
N LEU A 150 2.16 1.36 -18.33
CA LEU A 150 1.50 1.37 -17.03
C LEU A 150 0.99 -0.03 -16.68
N GLY A 151 1.27 -0.49 -15.46
CA GLY A 151 0.81 -1.78 -14.94
C GLY A 151 -0.70 -1.79 -14.63
N SER A 152 -1.31 -2.98 -14.65
CA SER A 152 -2.75 -3.16 -14.41
C SER A 152 -3.21 -2.63 -13.05
N VAL A 153 -2.43 -2.84 -11.99
CA VAL A 153 -2.76 -2.34 -10.65
C VAL A 153 -2.71 -0.82 -10.63
N ALA A 154 -1.64 -0.20 -11.15
CA ALA A 154 -1.52 1.26 -11.21
C ALA A 154 -2.66 1.88 -12.03
N SER A 155 -2.97 1.33 -13.21
CA SER A 155 -4.10 1.77 -14.04
C SER A 155 -5.43 1.65 -13.30
N GLY A 156 -5.68 0.52 -12.64
CA GLY A 156 -6.90 0.30 -11.89
C GLY A 156 -7.04 1.24 -10.69
N VAL A 157 -5.95 1.51 -9.97
CA VAL A 157 -5.96 2.45 -8.84
C VAL A 157 -6.25 3.87 -9.32
N ILE A 158 -5.61 4.35 -10.41
CA ILE A 158 -5.88 5.66 -11.01
C ILE A 158 -7.37 5.81 -11.36
N THR A 159 -7.97 4.77 -11.92
CA THR A 159 -9.37 4.81 -12.37
C THR A 159 -10.37 4.82 -11.22
N ASN A 160 -10.04 4.17 -10.09
CA ASN A 160 -11.01 3.91 -9.02
C ASN A 160 -10.74 4.67 -7.72
N ALA A 161 -9.60 5.32 -7.56
CA ALA A 161 -9.27 6.07 -6.35
C ALA A 161 -10.14 7.33 -6.22
N ALA A 162 -10.56 7.64 -4.99
CA ALA A 162 -11.29 8.86 -4.65
C ALA A 162 -10.36 10.05 -4.33
N CYS A 163 -9.05 9.80 -4.19
CA CYS A 163 -8.03 10.81 -3.91
C CYS A 163 -6.99 10.86 -5.06
N PRO A 164 -6.16 11.89 -5.13
CA PRO A 164 -5.03 11.98 -6.06
C PRO A 164 -4.15 10.74 -6.05
N VAL A 165 -3.63 10.35 -7.23
CA VAL A 165 -2.72 9.22 -7.40
C VAL A 165 -1.45 9.71 -8.10
N MET A 166 -0.31 9.53 -7.45
CA MET A 166 1.01 9.78 -8.04
C MET A 166 1.62 8.47 -8.52
N VAL A 167 1.97 8.43 -9.80
CA VAL A 167 2.61 7.26 -10.41
C VAL A 167 4.11 7.52 -10.57
N VAL A 168 4.94 6.59 -10.09
CA VAL A 168 6.40 6.73 -10.05
C VAL A 168 7.05 5.60 -10.87
N LYS A 169 8.04 5.97 -11.70
CA LYS A 169 8.86 5.01 -12.48
C LYS A 169 9.99 4.41 -11.64
#